data_1ccdcd9846f484156af22d0311b3521d
#
_entry.id   1ccdcd9846f484156af22d0311b3521d
#
_cell.length_a   1.000
_cell.length_b   1.000
_cell.length_c   1.000
_cell.angle_alpha   90.00
_cell.angle_beta   90.00
_cell.angle_gamma   90.00
#
_symmetry.space_group_name_H-M   'P 1'
#
loop_
_entity.id
_entity.type
_entity.pdbx_description
1 polymer ?
#
loop_
_entity_poly.entity_id
_entity_poly.type
_entity_poly.pdbx_seq_one_letter_code
_entity_poly.pdbx_strand_id
1 'polypeptide(L)'
;MEYIAHIDEKDKKRIQTVKNHLEGTAKLSGEFAGKFGKEDWGYCNGMLHDIGKYSVDFLKRITGESNQRVDHSTAGARVCVEKGGKYRFLEYCIGGHHTGLPDYGSNYDNAGDPTLMGRRKKKISDYQVYQTEIDIPEIVTDPFDFKKTVNLDFSMSVFIRMLYSCLVDADFLDTEAFMSRGKKVRNSGEPVGVLLEKLEKHVSEWLKNQDMDTVNGRRTEILKHCLEEGRSERGLFRLTVPTGGGKTIASLAFALRHAVENQMDRVIYVIPYTSIIEQNAKVFREILGDENVLENHCNIAYEVDSQRAEELQPMQLAAENWDKPVVVTTNVQFFESLFANKPSKCRKLHNIANSVIIFDEAQMLPNDYLKPCIAMIEELLNNYKTSVVLCTATQPALKSFFQSEVLATELCPRMDEQFHFFKRTLFENIGTVTEDCLMNKLTEEYQALCIVNTKKRAQNIYKELKEDGVYHLSTSMYPVSYTHLRAHETLRH
;
A
#
# COMPACT_ATOMS: atom_id res chain seq x y z
N MET A 1 28.19 -23.07 -24.22
CA MET A 1 26.80 -22.96 -24.73
C MET A 1 26.21 -21.78 -24.02
N GLU A 2 25.61 -20.81 -24.73
CA GLU A 2 25.02 -19.61 -24.10
C GLU A 2 23.57 -19.90 -23.72
N TYR A 3 23.23 -19.71 -22.45
CA TYR A 3 21.86 -19.89 -21.94
C TYR A 3 21.08 -18.57 -21.98
N ILE A 4 19.90 -18.60 -22.59
CA ILE A 4 19.09 -17.43 -22.90
C ILE A 4 17.88 -17.38 -21.96
N ALA A 5 17.67 -16.22 -21.29
CA ALA A 5 16.51 -15.95 -20.46
C ALA A 5 15.35 -15.36 -21.26
N HIS A 6 15.66 -14.38 -22.12
CA HIS A 6 14.66 -13.66 -22.93
C HIS A 6 15.18 -13.41 -24.35
N ILE A 7 14.23 -13.37 -25.31
CA ILE A 7 14.47 -13.00 -26.72
C ILE A 7 13.50 -11.88 -27.06
N ASP A 8 14.00 -10.79 -27.67
CA ASP A 8 13.17 -9.68 -28.12
C ASP A 8 12.26 -10.14 -29.28
N GLU A 9 10.94 -9.97 -29.14
CA GLU A 9 9.97 -10.40 -30.16
C GLU A 9 10.15 -9.72 -31.51
N LYS A 10 10.59 -8.44 -31.51
CA LYS A 10 10.78 -7.62 -32.71
C LYS A 10 12.18 -7.78 -33.32
N ASP A 11 13.16 -8.19 -32.54
CA ASP A 11 14.54 -8.40 -32.97
C ASP A 11 15.11 -9.68 -32.33
N LYS A 12 14.88 -10.80 -32.96
CA LYS A 12 15.29 -12.11 -32.46
C LYS A 12 16.81 -12.29 -32.26
N LYS A 13 17.63 -11.35 -32.76
CA LYS A 13 19.08 -11.34 -32.51
C LYS A 13 19.41 -10.72 -31.15
N ARG A 14 18.49 -9.93 -30.61
CA ARG A 14 18.65 -9.35 -29.28
C ARG A 14 18.17 -10.32 -28.23
N ILE A 15 19.12 -10.84 -27.47
CA ILE A 15 18.91 -11.82 -26.40
C ILE A 15 19.38 -11.25 -25.07
N GLN A 16 18.76 -11.72 -23.99
CA GLN A 16 19.25 -11.55 -22.62
C GLN A 16 19.71 -12.93 -22.13
N THR A 17 20.97 -13.01 -21.70
CA THR A 17 21.49 -14.26 -21.13
C THR A 17 20.85 -14.52 -19.76
N VAL A 18 20.83 -15.80 -19.33
CA VAL A 18 20.34 -16.15 -17.99
C VAL A 18 21.16 -15.45 -16.92
N LYS A 19 22.48 -15.39 -17.06
CA LYS A 19 23.37 -14.67 -16.15
C LYS A 19 22.97 -13.19 -16.00
N ASN A 20 22.83 -12.47 -17.11
CA ASN A 20 22.49 -11.02 -17.06
C ASN A 20 21.10 -10.78 -16.44
N HIS A 21 20.13 -11.65 -16.72
CA HIS A 21 18.81 -11.58 -16.11
C HIS A 21 18.85 -11.81 -14.59
N LEU A 22 19.57 -12.84 -14.14
CA LEU A 22 19.71 -13.13 -12.71
C LEU A 22 20.45 -12.00 -11.98
N GLU A 23 21.54 -11.48 -12.53
CA GLU A 23 22.28 -10.35 -11.95
C GLU A 23 21.45 -9.07 -11.91
N GLY A 24 20.70 -8.76 -12.98
CA GLY A 24 19.79 -7.60 -13.05
C GLY A 24 18.69 -7.70 -12.01
N THR A 25 18.00 -8.85 -11.95
CA THR A 25 16.96 -9.11 -10.96
C THR A 25 17.51 -9.11 -9.53
N ALA A 26 18.69 -9.69 -9.31
CA ALA A 26 19.30 -9.72 -7.99
C ALA A 26 19.66 -8.32 -7.47
N LYS A 27 20.20 -7.48 -8.34
CA LYS A 27 20.51 -6.09 -8.01
C LYS A 27 19.25 -5.33 -7.59
N LEU A 28 18.20 -5.36 -8.39
CA LEU A 28 16.93 -4.69 -8.07
C LEU A 28 16.29 -5.25 -6.80
N SER A 29 16.21 -6.58 -6.67
CA SER A 29 15.63 -7.23 -5.49
C SER A 29 16.44 -6.93 -4.23
N GLY A 30 17.77 -6.84 -4.32
CA GLY A 30 18.66 -6.40 -3.25
C GLY A 30 18.39 -4.94 -2.86
N GLU A 31 18.33 -4.03 -3.83
CA GLU A 31 18.00 -2.61 -3.58
C GLU A 31 16.65 -2.45 -2.88
N PHE A 32 15.63 -3.20 -3.29
CA PHE A 32 14.31 -3.16 -2.66
C PHE A 32 14.33 -3.68 -1.22
N ALA A 33 14.99 -4.82 -0.98
CA ALA A 33 15.13 -5.37 0.36
C ALA A 33 16.06 -4.53 1.26
N GLY A 34 17.00 -3.79 0.69
CA GLY A 34 17.88 -2.84 1.37
C GLY A 34 17.11 -1.72 2.09
N LYS A 35 15.91 -1.33 1.61
CA LYS A 35 15.03 -0.35 2.29
C LYS A 35 14.72 -0.73 3.73
N PHE A 36 14.60 -2.02 4.01
CA PHE A 36 14.43 -2.55 5.37
C PHE A 36 15.66 -3.32 5.91
N GLY A 37 16.84 -3.11 5.28
CA GLY A 37 18.12 -3.64 5.77
C GLY A 37 18.36 -5.11 5.47
N LYS A 38 17.81 -5.63 4.37
CA LYS A 38 17.89 -7.05 3.96
C LYS A 38 18.39 -7.22 2.52
N GLU A 39 19.34 -6.41 2.11
CA GLU A 39 19.91 -6.42 0.76
C GLU A 39 20.44 -7.80 0.36
N ASP A 40 21.16 -8.48 1.25
CA ASP A 40 21.71 -9.81 1.04
C ASP A 40 20.63 -10.86 0.75
N TRP A 41 19.49 -10.80 1.44
CA TRP A 41 18.35 -11.66 1.20
C TRP A 41 17.73 -11.42 -0.18
N GLY A 42 17.48 -10.13 -0.51
CA GLY A 42 16.92 -9.75 -1.80
C GLY A 42 17.81 -10.16 -2.95
N TYR A 43 19.13 -9.93 -2.81
CA TYR A 43 20.11 -10.30 -3.82
C TYR A 43 20.16 -11.81 -4.06
N CYS A 44 20.25 -12.62 -2.99
CA CYS A 44 20.23 -14.08 -3.11
C CYS A 44 18.92 -14.59 -3.73
N ASN A 45 17.79 -13.97 -3.41
CA ASN A 45 16.49 -14.33 -3.96
C ASN A 45 16.47 -14.13 -5.48
N GLY A 46 16.96 -12.98 -5.96
CA GLY A 46 17.09 -12.69 -7.38
C GLY A 46 18.08 -13.62 -8.10
N MET A 47 19.25 -13.94 -7.50
CA MET A 47 20.22 -14.84 -8.12
C MET A 47 19.72 -16.28 -8.27
N LEU A 48 18.78 -16.71 -7.42
CA LEU A 48 18.32 -18.10 -7.41
C LEU A 48 17.03 -18.35 -8.19
N HIS A 49 16.21 -17.31 -8.48
CA HIS A 49 14.82 -17.51 -8.89
C HIS A 49 14.67 -18.31 -10.19
N ASP A 50 15.53 -18.08 -11.16
CA ASP A 50 15.43 -18.61 -12.51
C ASP A 50 16.64 -19.45 -12.96
N ILE A 51 17.41 -20.00 -12.03
CA ILE A 51 18.55 -20.89 -12.37
C ILE A 51 18.13 -22.13 -13.16
N GLY A 52 16.87 -22.53 -13.12
CA GLY A 52 16.36 -23.63 -13.96
C GLY A 52 16.34 -23.31 -15.46
N LYS A 53 16.48 -22.04 -15.85
CA LYS A 53 16.70 -21.63 -17.23
C LYS A 53 18.07 -22.12 -17.79
N TYR A 54 19.01 -22.51 -16.91
CA TYR A 54 20.25 -23.19 -17.29
C TYR A 54 20.08 -24.65 -17.75
N SER A 55 18.88 -25.04 -18.15
CA SER A 55 18.62 -26.38 -18.70
C SER A 55 18.57 -26.35 -20.21
N VAL A 56 19.03 -27.46 -20.83
CA VAL A 56 18.96 -27.66 -22.28
C VAL A 56 17.50 -27.67 -22.77
N ASP A 57 16.57 -28.20 -21.97
CA ASP A 57 15.15 -28.21 -22.31
C ASP A 57 14.55 -26.82 -22.37
N PHE A 58 14.95 -25.93 -21.45
CA PHE A 58 14.53 -24.53 -21.49
C PHE A 58 15.11 -23.80 -22.71
N LEU A 59 16.39 -24.03 -23.01
CA LEU A 59 17.03 -23.45 -24.20
C LEU A 59 16.30 -23.86 -25.48
N LYS A 60 16.01 -25.16 -25.68
CA LYS A 60 15.23 -25.65 -26.82
C LYS A 60 13.86 -25.01 -26.92
N ARG A 61 13.21 -24.77 -25.77
CA ARG A 61 11.91 -24.13 -25.76
C ARG A 61 11.99 -22.66 -26.19
N ILE A 62 12.95 -21.89 -25.66
CA ILE A 62 13.05 -20.44 -25.96
C ILE A 62 13.53 -20.19 -27.38
N THR A 63 14.34 -21.10 -27.96
CA THR A 63 14.78 -21.04 -29.37
C THR A 63 13.73 -21.53 -30.36
N GLY A 64 12.61 -22.10 -29.89
CA GLY A 64 11.53 -22.60 -30.73
C GLY A 64 11.73 -24.04 -31.24
N GLU A 65 12.73 -24.74 -30.75
CA GLU A 65 13.00 -26.15 -31.10
C GLU A 65 12.04 -27.12 -30.38
N SER A 66 11.40 -26.68 -29.30
CA SER A 66 10.43 -27.42 -28.51
C SER A 66 9.29 -26.57 -28.03
N ASN A 67 8.07 -27.10 -28.05
CA ASN A 67 6.88 -26.45 -27.45
C ASN A 67 6.56 -26.93 -26.02
N GLN A 68 7.38 -27.82 -25.45
CA GLN A 68 7.15 -28.39 -24.12
C GLN A 68 7.36 -27.35 -23.05
N ARG A 69 6.40 -27.23 -22.09
CA ARG A 69 6.56 -26.37 -20.92
C ARG A 69 7.65 -26.96 -20.01
N VAL A 70 8.57 -26.07 -19.59
CA VAL A 70 9.67 -26.43 -18.69
C VAL A 70 9.49 -25.69 -17.37
N ASP A 71 9.51 -26.43 -16.27
CA ASP A 71 9.48 -25.86 -14.91
C ASP A 71 10.91 -25.41 -14.55
N HIS A 72 11.15 -24.11 -14.54
CA HIS A 72 12.44 -23.50 -14.22
C HIS A 72 12.51 -22.96 -12.79
N SER A 73 11.38 -22.66 -12.16
CA SER A 73 11.34 -22.10 -10.78
C SER A 73 11.63 -23.14 -9.69
N THR A 74 11.35 -24.41 -9.95
CA THR A 74 11.61 -25.50 -8.98
C THR A 74 13.10 -25.73 -8.74
N ALA A 75 13.97 -25.44 -9.70
CA ALA A 75 15.42 -25.58 -9.57
C ALA A 75 15.99 -24.70 -8.43
N GLY A 76 15.69 -23.40 -8.45
CA GLY A 76 16.12 -22.48 -7.39
C GLY A 76 15.54 -22.83 -6.02
N ALA A 77 14.28 -23.25 -5.97
CA ALA A 77 13.67 -23.72 -4.73
C ALA A 77 14.40 -24.94 -4.15
N ARG A 78 14.87 -25.88 -4.99
CA ARG A 78 15.70 -27.02 -4.54
C ARG A 78 17.04 -26.60 -3.97
N VAL A 79 17.73 -25.68 -4.63
CA VAL A 79 19.00 -25.16 -4.10
C VAL A 79 18.78 -24.53 -2.74
N CYS A 80 17.67 -23.84 -2.52
CA CYS A 80 17.31 -23.31 -1.20
C CYS A 80 17.14 -24.43 -0.14
N VAL A 81 16.53 -25.55 -0.52
CA VAL A 81 16.40 -26.72 0.37
C VAL A 81 17.76 -27.32 0.70
N GLU A 82 18.62 -27.49 -0.29
CA GLU A 82 19.98 -28.05 -0.15
C GLU A 82 20.88 -27.17 0.72
N LYS A 83 20.83 -25.84 0.54
CA LYS A 83 21.57 -24.89 1.38
C LYS A 83 21.03 -24.85 2.83
N GLY A 84 19.73 -25.07 3.02
CA GLY A 84 19.09 -25.09 4.33
C GLY A 84 19.08 -23.71 5.05
N GLY A 85 18.84 -23.70 6.37
CA GLY A 85 18.89 -22.50 7.20
C GLY A 85 18.05 -21.34 6.66
N LYS A 86 18.68 -20.18 6.51
CA LYS A 86 18.06 -18.91 6.04
C LYS A 86 17.46 -19.04 4.63
N TYR A 87 18.04 -19.86 3.76
CA TYR A 87 17.55 -20.04 2.38
C TYR A 87 16.16 -20.67 2.30
N ARG A 88 15.68 -21.31 3.39
CA ARG A 88 14.34 -21.90 3.43
C ARG A 88 13.22 -20.85 3.30
N PHE A 89 13.47 -19.61 3.67
CA PHE A 89 12.54 -18.51 3.42
C PHE A 89 12.42 -18.19 1.92
N LEU A 90 13.54 -18.25 1.19
CA LEU A 90 13.59 -17.97 -0.24
C LEU A 90 12.89 -19.06 -1.06
N GLU A 91 12.84 -20.30 -0.56
CA GLU A 91 12.14 -21.40 -1.22
C GLU A 91 10.69 -21.05 -1.59
N TYR A 92 9.97 -20.38 -0.65
CA TYR A 92 8.61 -19.91 -0.90
C TYR A 92 8.54 -18.86 -2.01
N CYS A 93 9.42 -17.88 -1.96
CA CYS A 93 9.47 -16.80 -2.94
C CYS A 93 9.76 -17.34 -4.34
N ILE A 94 10.83 -18.12 -4.46
CA ILE A 94 11.30 -18.68 -5.73
C ILE A 94 10.30 -19.69 -6.27
N GLY A 95 9.80 -20.59 -5.43
CA GLY A 95 8.80 -21.56 -5.84
C GLY A 95 7.50 -20.94 -6.34
N GLY A 96 7.16 -19.76 -5.84
CA GLY A 96 5.90 -19.07 -6.10
C GLY A 96 5.95 -17.91 -7.11
N HIS A 97 7.11 -17.47 -7.60
CA HIS A 97 7.23 -16.18 -8.30
C HIS A 97 6.33 -16.02 -9.54
N HIS A 98 5.99 -17.10 -10.22
CA HIS A 98 5.03 -17.08 -11.33
C HIS A 98 3.58 -17.37 -10.93
N THR A 99 3.36 -18.19 -9.89
CA THR A 99 2.02 -18.76 -9.59
C THR A 99 1.37 -18.18 -8.35
N GLY A 100 2.15 -17.55 -7.49
CA GLY A 100 1.77 -17.08 -6.17
C GLY A 100 2.46 -17.88 -5.07
N LEU A 101 2.55 -17.28 -3.86
CA LEU A 101 3.11 -17.96 -2.69
C LEU A 101 2.33 -19.24 -2.41
N PRO A 102 3.00 -20.41 -2.44
CA PRO A 102 2.34 -21.69 -2.21
C PRO A 102 2.13 -21.94 -0.71
N ASP A 103 1.20 -22.81 -0.41
CA ASP A 103 1.11 -23.43 0.91
C ASP A 103 2.29 -24.41 1.12
N TYR A 104 2.65 -24.66 2.38
CA TYR A 104 3.72 -25.61 2.69
C TYR A 104 3.40 -27.02 2.21
N GLY A 105 2.16 -27.46 2.46
CA GLY A 105 1.72 -28.81 2.17
C GLY A 105 2.15 -29.83 3.22
N SER A 106 2.17 -31.10 2.82
CA SER A 106 2.48 -32.24 3.68
C SER A 106 3.40 -33.25 3.02
N ASN A 107 3.96 -34.17 3.81
CA ASN A 107 4.78 -35.28 3.30
C ASN A 107 4.01 -36.23 2.36
N TYR A 108 2.69 -36.19 2.39
CA TYR A 108 1.81 -37.03 1.55
C TYR A 108 1.52 -36.41 0.18
N ASP A 109 1.82 -35.11 -0.01
CA ASP A 109 1.57 -34.42 -1.27
C ASP A 109 2.34 -35.06 -2.43
N ASN A 110 1.72 -35.06 -3.59
CA ASN A 110 2.30 -35.58 -4.84
C ASN A 110 2.99 -34.45 -5.63
N ALA A 111 3.79 -34.81 -6.64
CA ALA A 111 4.49 -33.86 -7.50
C ALA A 111 3.55 -32.88 -8.26
N GLY A 112 2.26 -33.22 -8.39
CA GLY A 112 1.22 -32.38 -9.03
C GLY A 112 0.55 -31.38 -8.08
N ASP A 113 0.71 -31.54 -6.77
CA ASP A 113 0.06 -30.67 -5.80
C ASP A 113 0.70 -29.26 -5.78
N PRO A 114 -0.12 -28.19 -5.67
CA PRO A 114 0.36 -26.81 -5.76
C PRO A 114 0.97 -26.31 -4.43
N THR A 115 1.75 -27.17 -3.76
CA THR A 115 2.40 -26.92 -2.48
C THR A 115 3.92 -26.97 -2.60
N LEU A 116 4.66 -26.46 -1.62
CA LEU A 116 6.12 -26.61 -1.58
C LEU A 116 6.54 -28.07 -1.52
N MET A 117 5.85 -28.89 -0.72
CA MET A 117 6.16 -30.33 -0.59
C MET A 117 5.91 -31.07 -1.89
N GLY A 118 4.82 -30.77 -2.60
CA GLY A 118 4.56 -31.28 -3.94
C GLY A 118 5.63 -30.85 -4.95
N ARG A 119 6.03 -29.57 -4.92
CA ARG A 119 7.07 -29.01 -5.79
C ARG A 119 8.42 -29.71 -5.62
N ARG A 120 8.84 -30.04 -4.39
CA ARG A 120 10.08 -30.77 -4.11
C ARG A 120 10.13 -32.14 -4.77
N LYS A 121 8.98 -32.79 -5.02
CA LYS A 121 8.88 -34.11 -5.64
C LYS A 121 8.86 -34.08 -7.16
N LYS A 122 8.77 -32.91 -7.80
CA LYS A 122 8.76 -32.77 -9.26
C LYS A 122 10.08 -33.26 -9.86
N LYS A 123 10.00 -33.91 -11.02
CA LYS A 123 11.16 -34.16 -11.86
C LYS A 123 11.44 -32.89 -12.67
N ILE A 124 12.67 -32.44 -12.65
CA ILE A 124 13.13 -31.29 -13.42
C ILE A 124 14.38 -31.63 -14.21
N SER A 125 14.60 -30.87 -15.28
CA SER A 125 15.80 -31.02 -16.14
C SER A 125 17.06 -30.64 -15.38
N ASP A 126 18.22 -31.15 -15.83
CA ASP A 126 19.51 -30.75 -15.23
C ASP A 126 19.79 -29.28 -15.46
N TYR A 127 20.19 -28.60 -14.39
CA TYR A 127 20.48 -27.16 -14.33
C TYR A 127 21.84 -26.86 -13.65
N GLN A 128 22.60 -27.88 -13.29
CA GLN A 128 23.81 -27.74 -12.47
C GLN A 128 24.91 -26.88 -13.13
N VAL A 129 24.83 -26.66 -14.40
CA VAL A 129 25.75 -25.80 -15.17
C VAL A 129 25.76 -24.36 -14.64
N TYR A 130 24.71 -23.89 -13.94
CA TYR A 130 24.69 -22.55 -13.33
C TYR A 130 25.89 -22.30 -12.43
N GLN A 131 26.42 -23.33 -11.75
CA GLN A 131 27.56 -23.23 -10.83
C GLN A 131 28.88 -22.82 -11.52
N THR A 132 28.94 -22.93 -12.85
CA THR A 132 30.10 -22.50 -13.63
C THR A 132 30.05 -21.03 -14.04
N GLU A 133 28.90 -20.37 -13.93
CA GLU A 133 28.68 -18.99 -14.42
C GLU A 133 28.33 -18.01 -13.33
N ILE A 134 27.69 -18.46 -12.23
CA ILE A 134 27.22 -17.58 -11.15
C ILE A 134 27.60 -18.14 -9.79
N ASP A 135 27.90 -17.22 -8.86
CA ASP A 135 28.10 -17.50 -7.45
C ASP A 135 26.91 -17.01 -6.64
N ILE A 136 26.48 -17.79 -5.67
CA ILE A 136 25.41 -17.45 -4.75
C ILE A 136 26.03 -16.99 -3.43
N PRO A 137 26.01 -15.70 -3.10
CA PRO A 137 26.60 -15.19 -1.87
C PRO A 137 25.87 -15.72 -0.63
N GLU A 138 26.53 -15.60 0.51
CA GLU A 138 25.98 -16.02 1.80
C GLU A 138 25.01 -14.96 2.35
N ILE A 139 23.91 -15.40 2.96
CA ILE A 139 22.96 -14.54 3.69
C ILE A 139 23.50 -14.37 5.12
N VAL A 140 24.00 -13.16 5.41
CA VAL A 140 24.64 -12.86 6.71
C VAL A 140 23.67 -12.21 7.70
N THR A 141 22.76 -11.34 7.25
CA THR A 141 21.81 -10.65 8.15
C THR A 141 20.73 -11.58 8.68
N ASP A 142 20.18 -11.26 9.85
CA ASP A 142 19.02 -11.98 10.39
C ASP A 142 17.73 -11.53 9.70
N PRO A 143 16.67 -12.36 9.66
CA PRO A 143 15.44 -12.04 8.95
C PRO A 143 14.72 -10.80 9.54
N PHE A 144 14.67 -10.68 10.86
CA PHE A 144 14.05 -9.59 11.62
C PHE A 144 14.69 -9.46 13.00
N ASP A 145 14.30 -8.42 13.75
CA ASP A 145 14.77 -8.23 15.13
C ASP A 145 13.97 -9.13 16.08
N PHE A 146 14.58 -10.23 16.52
CA PHE A 146 13.95 -11.18 17.45
C PHE A 146 13.53 -10.55 18.77
N LYS A 147 14.16 -9.44 19.20
CA LYS A 147 13.80 -8.75 20.44
C LYS A 147 12.51 -7.95 20.33
N LYS A 148 12.19 -7.49 19.12
CA LYS A 148 10.99 -6.72 18.81
C LYS A 148 9.85 -7.59 18.28
N THR A 149 10.14 -8.86 17.99
CA THR A 149 9.16 -9.79 17.42
C THR A 149 8.23 -10.30 18.49
N VAL A 150 6.94 -10.01 18.35
CA VAL A 150 5.90 -10.46 19.28
C VAL A 150 5.36 -11.83 18.90
N ASN A 151 5.15 -12.09 17.62
CA ASN A 151 4.67 -13.35 17.07
C ASN A 151 5.61 -13.82 15.94
N LEU A 152 6.42 -14.82 16.24
CA LEU A 152 7.44 -15.33 15.33
C LEU A 152 6.86 -15.82 13.99
N ASP A 153 5.80 -16.64 14.05
CA ASP A 153 5.20 -17.20 12.84
C ASP A 153 4.59 -16.12 11.95
N PHE A 154 4.00 -15.11 12.56
CA PHE A 154 3.46 -13.96 11.82
C PHE A 154 4.59 -13.15 11.16
N SER A 155 5.64 -12.82 11.92
CA SER A 155 6.81 -12.09 11.37
C SER A 155 7.50 -12.86 10.24
N MET A 156 7.64 -14.19 10.38
CA MET A 156 8.14 -15.06 9.30
C MET A 156 7.26 -14.97 8.04
N SER A 157 5.94 -15.03 8.23
CA SER A 157 4.97 -14.93 7.14
C SER A 157 5.03 -13.59 6.41
N VAL A 158 5.16 -12.47 7.16
CA VAL A 158 5.29 -11.13 6.58
C VAL A 158 6.64 -10.98 5.87
N PHE A 159 7.71 -11.48 6.46
CA PHE A 159 9.05 -11.43 5.88
C PHE A 159 9.12 -12.14 4.52
N ILE A 160 8.54 -13.36 4.42
CA ILE A 160 8.44 -14.07 3.14
C ILE A 160 7.69 -13.24 2.11
N ARG A 161 6.56 -12.59 2.48
CA ARG A 161 5.79 -11.74 1.55
C ARG A 161 6.58 -10.52 1.09
N MET A 162 7.34 -9.90 1.98
CA MET A 162 8.17 -8.75 1.64
C MET A 162 9.30 -9.13 0.69
N LEU A 163 10.01 -10.24 0.94
CA LEU A 163 11.03 -10.78 0.03
C LEU A 163 10.42 -11.22 -1.32
N TYR A 164 9.24 -11.82 -1.27
CA TYR A 164 8.50 -12.19 -2.47
C TYR A 164 8.16 -10.97 -3.32
N SER A 165 7.71 -9.89 -2.68
CA SER A 165 7.48 -8.61 -3.36
C SER A 165 8.72 -8.07 -4.04
N CYS A 166 9.86 -8.08 -3.33
CA CYS A 166 11.14 -7.64 -3.89
C CYS A 166 11.52 -8.45 -5.13
N LEU A 167 11.38 -9.77 -5.06
CA LEU A 167 11.70 -10.66 -6.18
C LEU A 167 10.79 -10.42 -7.37
N VAL A 168 9.47 -10.50 -7.16
CA VAL A 168 8.49 -10.44 -8.25
C VAL A 168 8.54 -9.10 -8.97
N ASP A 169 8.66 -7.99 -8.24
CA ASP A 169 8.77 -6.68 -8.88
C ASP A 169 10.11 -6.50 -9.61
N ALA A 170 11.21 -7.00 -9.04
CA ALA A 170 12.53 -6.96 -9.69
C ALA A 170 12.57 -7.75 -11.00
N ASP A 171 12.01 -8.97 -11.02
CA ASP A 171 11.90 -9.81 -12.22
C ASP A 171 11.08 -9.11 -13.33
N PHE A 172 9.92 -8.56 -12.97
CA PHE A 172 9.11 -7.78 -13.91
C PHE A 172 9.84 -6.55 -14.45
N LEU A 173 10.55 -5.79 -13.60
CA LEU A 173 11.25 -4.58 -14.01
C LEU A 173 12.49 -4.86 -14.86
N ASP A 174 13.25 -5.92 -14.56
CA ASP A 174 14.40 -6.34 -15.38
C ASP A 174 13.92 -6.78 -16.77
N THR A 175 12.85 -7.58 -16.84
CA THR A 175 12.23 -7.99 -18.10
C THR A 175 11.67 -6.79 -18.87
N GLU A 176 10.99 -5.84 -18.21
CA GLU A 176 10.47 -4.60 -18.81
C GLU A 176 11.61 -3.75 -19.39
N ALA A 177 12.70 -3.58 -18.65
CA ALA A 177 13.88 -2.83 -19.11
C ALA A 177 14.51 -3.46 -20.36
N PHE A 178 14.61 -4.78 -20.40
CA PHE A 178 15.06 -5.51 -21.58
C PHE A 178 14.09 -5.29 -22.74
N MET A 179 12.79 -5.52 -22.60
CA MET A 179 11.79 -5.44 -23.67
C MET A 179 11.57 -4.00 -24.17
N SER A 180 11.67 -3.00 -23.30
CA SER A 180 11.53 -1.58 -23.66
C SER A 180 12.74 -0.99 -24.39
N ARG A 181 13.82 -1.76 -24.55
CA ARG A 181 15.08 -1.30 -25.18
C ARG A 181 15.70 -0.08 -24.49
N GLY A 182 15.57 -0.01 -23.16
CA GLY A 182 16.09 1.07 -22.33
C GLY A 182 15.29 2.37 -22.40
N LYS A 183 14.13 2.39 -23.05
CA LYS A 183 13.22 3.53 -22.94
C LYS A 183 12.68 3.62 -21.52
N LYS A 184 12.78 4.79 -20.88
CA LYS A 184 12.22 5.03 -19.55
C LYS A 184 10.69 5.13 -19.68
N VAL A 185 9.99 4.08 -19.28
CA VAL A 185 8.53 3.99 -19.36
C VAL A 185 7.88 4.47 -18.05
N ARG A 186 8.61 4.30 -16.90
CA ARG A 186 8.12 4.65 -15.57
C ARG A 186 8.60 6.03 -15.14
N ASN A 187 7.74 6.73 -14.40
CA ASN A 187 8.06 7.99 -13.73
C ASN A 187 7.78 7.82 -12.24
N SER A 188 8.83 7.79 -11.42
CA SER A 188 8.72 7.60 -9.96
C SER A 188 8.38 8.89 -9.19
N GLY A 189 8.21 10.01 -9.89
CA GLY A 189 7.95 11.32 -9.26
C GLY A 189 9.21 12.00 -8.73
N GLU A 190 8.99 13.07 -7.95
CA GLU A 190 10.06 13.89 -7.35
C GLU A 190 10.39 13.36 -5.92
N PRO A 191 11.59 13.63 -5.42
CA PRO A 191 11.96 13.30 -4.04
C PRO A 191 11.05 13.96 -3.01
N VAL A 192 10.79 13.29 -1.87
CA VAL A 192 9.92 13.82 -0.79
C VAL A 192 10.35 15.19 -0.26
N GLY A 193 11.65 15.53 -0.33
CA GLY A 193 12.16 16.85 0.04
C GLY A 193 11.60 17.97 -0.82
N VAL A 194 11.51 17.75 -2.14
CA VAL A 194 10.90 18.71 -3.10
C VAL A 194 9.40 18.86 -2.82
N LEU A 195 8.72 17.75 -2.47
CA LEU A 195 7.30 17.79 -2.12
C LEU A 195 7.05 18.58 -0.83
N LEU A 196 7.94 18.46 0.15
CA LEU A 196 7.88 19.26 1.36
C LEU A 196 8.02 20.74 1.06
N GLU A 197 8.98 21.15 0.20
CA GLU A 197 9.15 22.54 -0.21
C GLU A 197 7.90 23.09 -0.92
N LYS A 198 7.28 22.30 -1.79
CA LYS A 198 6.01 22.66 -2.45
C LYS A 198 4.90 22.87 -1.43
N LEU A 199 4.75 21.98 -0.45
CA LEU A 199 3.76 22.10 0.60
C LEU A 199 4.02 23.33 1.48
N GLU A 200 5.25 23.54 1.93
CA GLU A 200 5.61 24.70 2.77
C GLU A 200 5.35 26.03 2.06
N LYS A 201 5.65 26.10 0.78
CA LYS A 201 5.31 27.25 -0.06
C LYS A 201 3.79 27.47 -0.11
N HIS A 202 3.01 26.41 -0.30
CA HIS A 202 1.55 26.48 -0.35
C HIS A 202 0.94 27.01 0.96
N VAL A 203 1.44 26.53 2.10
CA VAL A 203 0.89 26.91 3.43
C VAL A 203 1.55 28.15 4.03
N SER A 204 2.53 28.77 3.37
CA SER A 204 3.36 29.86 3.91
C SER A 204 2.54 31.04 4.45
N GLU A 205 1.48 31.44 3.74
CA GLU A 205 0.59 32.53 4.17
C GLU A 205 -0.27 32.10 5.37
N TRP A 206 -0.71 30.84 5.43
CA TRP A 206 -1.50 30.33 6.55
C TRP A 206 -0.68 30.33 7.85
N LEU A 207 0.61 30.02 7.75
CA LEU A 207 1.52 29.98 8.89
C LEU A 207 1.76 31.34 9.54
N LYS A 208 1.37 32.47 8.90
CA LYS A 208 1.44 33.84 9.49
C LYS A 208 0.29 34.11 10.44
N ASN A 209 -0.81 33.39 10.35
CA ASN A 209 -1.97 33.60 11.21
C ASN A 209 -1.67 33.10 12.63
N GLN A 210 -1.83 34.00 13.62
CA GLN A 210 -1.62 33.73 15.05
C GLN A 210 -2.87 34.00 15.90
N ASP A 211 -3.99 34.34 15.27
CA ASP A 211 -5.23 34.66 15.96
C ASP A 211 -5.95 33.35 16.40
N MET A 212 -5.74 32.98 17.65
CA MET A 212 -6.28 31.76 18.25
C MET A 212 -7.79 31.77 18.48
N ASP A 213 -8.43 32.93 18.33
CA ASP A 213 -9.88 33.07 18.45
C ASP A 213 -10.60 32.78 17.12
N THR A 214 -9.82 32.52 16.06
CA THR A 214 -10.35 32.14 14.74
C THR A 214 -10.10 30.70 14.39
N VAL A 215 -10.97 30.12 13.55
CA VAL A 215 -10.82 28.76 12.99
C VAL A 215 -9.48 28.62 12.26
N ASN A 216 -9.08 29.63 11.49
CA ASN A 216 -7.83 29.59 10.73
C ASN A 216 -6.60 29.67 11.63
N GLY A 217 -6.64 30.42 12.72
CA GLY A 217 -5.55 30.47 13.71
C GLY A 217 -5.38 29.11 14.41
N ARG A 218 -6.48 28.47 14.81
CA ARG A 218 -6.44 27.11 15.39
C ARG A 218 -5.90 26.08 14.42
N ARG A 219 -6.32 26.13 13.15
CA ARG A 219 -5.75 25.28 12.09
C ARG A 219 -4.25 25.48 11.88
N THR A 220 -3.83 26.75 11.93
CA THR A 220 -2.41 27.11 11.81
C THR A 220 -1.59 26.56 12.97
N GLU A 221 -2.09 26.62 14.19
CA GLU A 221 -1.42 26.05 15.36
C GLU A 221 -1.21 24.54 15.21
N ILE A 222 -2.25 23.79 14.81
CA ILE A 222 -2.18 22.35 14.56
C ILE A 222 -1.16 22.06 13.46
N LEU A 223 -1.20 22.80 12.35
CA LEU A 223 -0.27 22.63 11.23
C LEU A 223 1.19 22.89 11.63
N LYS A 224 1.46 23.96 12.39
CA LYS A 224 2.82 24.27 12.90
C LYS A 224 3.35 23.15 13.77
N HIS A 225 2.52 22.69 14.72
CA HIS A 225 2.92 21.62 15.63
C HIS A 225 3.20 20.31 14.86
N CYS A 226 2.38 19.97 13.86
CA CYS A 226 2.63 18.82 12.99
C CYS A 226 3.95 18.95 12.21
N LEU A 227 4.30 20.14 11.70
CA LEU A 227 5.60 20.37 11.04
C LEU A 227 6.78 20.26 12.01
N GLU A 228 6.62 20.70 13.26
CA GLU A 228 7.65 20.60 14.31
C GLU A 228 7.85 19.14 14.74
N GLU A 229 6.78 18.45 15.07
CA GLU A 229 6.79 17.04 15.46
C GLU A 229 7.23 16.08 14.33
N GLY A 230 7.13 16.51 13.07
CA GLY A 230 7.71 15.77 11.94
C GLY A 230 9.20 15.48 12.07
N ARG A 231 9.94 16.19 12.96
CA ARG A 231 11.35 15.95 13.26
C ARG A 231 11.60 14.84 14.27
N SER A 232 10.55 14.27 14.86
CA SER A 232 10.64 13.17 15.83
C SER A 232 11.22 11.91 15.18
N GLU A 233 11.69 10.99 16.02
CA GLU A 233 12.11 9.65 15.59
C GLU A 233 10.93 8.83 15.05
N ARG A 234 11.23 7.77 14.28
CA ARG A 234 10.23 6.85 13.74
C ARG A 234 9.38 6.22 14.85
N GLY A 235 8.09 6.06 14.60
CA GLY A 235 7.19 5.49 15.58
C GLY A 235 5.72 5.53 15.22
N LEU A 236 4.90 5.34 16.23
CA LEU A 236 3.46 5.45 16.15
C LEU A 236 3.02 6.83 16.63
N PHE A 237 2.20 7.50 15.83
CA PHE A 237 1.67 8.83 16.10
C PHE A 237 0.15 8.81 16.05
N ARG A 238 -0.47 9.76 16.75
CA ARG A 238 -1.90 10.01 16.69
C ARG A 238 -2.12 11.48 16.35
N LEU A 239 -3.07 11.72 15.48
CA LEU A 239 -3.53 13.08 15.18
C LEU A 239 -5.03 13.17 15.50
N THR A 240 -5.33 13.60 16.71
CA THR A 240 -6.69 13.69 17.24
C THR A 240 -7.21 15.10 17.05
N VAL A 241 -7.78 15.38 15.88
CA VAL A 241 -8.22 16.72 15.48
C VAL A 241 -9.74 16.74 15.26
N PRO A 242 -10.46 17.72 15.86
CA PRO A 242 -11.90 17.89 15.63
C PRO A 242 -12.23 18.08 14.15
N THR A 243 -13.45 17.72 13.76
CA THR A 243 -13.95 17.99 12.40
C THR A 243 -13.86 19.47 12.06
N GLY A 244 -13.24 19.80 10.94
CA GLY A 244 -12.99 21.17 10.50
C GLY A 244 -11.65 21.76 11.00
N GLY A 245 -10.87 21.04 11.81
CA GLY A 245 -9.56 21.51 12.33
C GLY A 245 -8.37 21.38 11.35
N GLY A 246 -8.59 21.03 10.08
CA GLY A 246 -7.52 21.00 9.07
C GLY A 246 -6.68 19.70 9.03
N LYS A 247 -7.23 18.59 9.50
CA LYS A 247 -6.57 17.27 9.64
C LYS A 247 -5.79 16.83 8.39
N THR A 248 -6.36 16.95 7.19
CA THR A 248 -5.78 16.46 5.93
C THR A 248 -4.44 17.11 5.60
N ILE A 249 -4.36 18.45 5.69
CA ILE A 249 -3.12 19.16 5.38
C ILE A 249 -2.11 19.03 6.53
N ALA A 250 -2.56 19.02 7.77
CA ALA A 250 -1.69 18.87 8.93
C ALA A 250 -1.02 17.48 8.95
N SER A 251 -1.77 16.41 8.66
CA SER A 251 -1.21 15.04 8.57
C SER A 251 -0.23 14.88 7.40
N LEU A 252 -0.53 15.46 6.23
CA LEU A 252 0.38 15.47 5.10
C LEU A 252 1.67 16.25 5.41
N ALA A 253 1.55 17.39 6.08
CA ALA A 253 2.69 18.23 6.47
C ALA A 253 3.60 17.50 7.47
N PHE A 254 3.03 16.87 8.50
CA PHE A 254 3.77 15.97 9.39
C PHE A 254 4.50 14.89 8.59
N ALA A 255 3.77 14.17 7.73
CA ALA A 255 4.30 13.00 7.04
C ALA A 255 5.44 13.36 6.08
N LEU A 256 5.33 14.44 5.30
CA LEU A 256 6.41 14.88 4.41
C LEU A 256 7.64 15.35 5.19
N ARG A 257 7.45 16.15 6.27
CA ARG A 257 8.56 16.55 7.13
C ARG A 257 9.22 15.32 7.76
N HIS A 258 8.44 14.40 8.30
CA HIS A 258 8.91 13.19 8.95
C HIS A 258 9.66 12.26 7.98
N ALA A 259 9.17 12.15 6.74
CA ALA A 259 9.84 11.39 5.69
C ALA A 259 11.22 12.00 5.35
N VAL A 260 11.33 13.31 5.26
CA VAL A 260 12.62 13.98 4.99
C VAL A 260 13.61 13.78 6.13
N GLU A 261 13.21 14.06 7.37
CA GLU A 261 14.07 13.96 8.54
C GLU A 261 14.58 12.53 8.80
N ASN A 262 13.72 11.53 8.55
CA ASN A 262 14.01 10.12 8.76
C ASN A 262 14.47 9.38 7.48
N GLN A 263 14.75 10.09 6.39
CA GLN A 263 15.20 9.50 5.11
C GLN A 263 14.26 8.40 4.60
N MET A 264 12.96 8.67 4.65
CA MET A 264 11.93 7.76 4.18
C MET A 264 11.54 8.10 2.73
N ASP A 265 11.11 7.09 1.98
CA ASP A 265 10.92 7.21 0.53
C ASP A 265 9.59 7.85 0.13
N ARG A 266 8.52 7.67 0.94
CA ARG A 266 7.16 8.03 0.53
C ARG A 266 6.17 8.19 1.68
N VAL A 267 5.01 8.74 1.32
CA VAL A 267 3.83 8.84 2.16
C VAL A 267 2.71 7.99 1.56
N ILE A 268 2.11 7.11 2.37
CA ILE A 268 0.96 6.30 1.99
C ILE A 268 -0.25 6.77 2.81
N TYR A 269 -1.24 7.34 2.13
CA TYR A 269 -2.45 7.88 2.73
C TYR A 269 -3.60 6.89 2.55
N VAL A 270 -4.05 6.27 3.63
CA VAL A 270 -5.05 5.20 3.65
C VAL A 270 -6.37 5.76 4.15
N ILE A 271 -7.43 5.65 3.33
CA ILE A 271 -8.75 6.25 3.57
C ILE A 271 -9.83 5.15 3.56
N PRO A 272 -10.85 5.21 4.43
CA PRO A 272 -11.87 4.15 4.49
C PRO A 272 -12.83 4.12 3.30
N TYR A 273 -13.07 5.27 2.64
CA TYR A 273 -14.10 5.41 1.62
C TYR A 273 -13.58 5.95 0.29
N THR A 274 -13.97 5.31 -0.82
CA THR A 274 -13.57 5.71 -2.18
C THR A 274 -14.03 7.12 -2.56
N SER A 275 -15.20 7.56 -2.10
CA SER A 275 -15.73 8.91 -2.38
C SER A 275 -14.89 10.06 -1.80
N ILE A 276 -14.11 9.81 -0.76
CA ILE A 276 -13.24 10.80 -0.12
C ILE A 276 -11.83 10.77 -0.74
N ILE A 277 -11.43 9.63 -1.32
CA ILE A 277 -10.12 9.48 -1.96
C ILE A 277 -9.92 10.49 -3.07
N GLU A 278 -10.86 10.58 -4.01
CA GLU A 278 -10.79 11.51 -5.14
C GLU A 278 -10.60 12.96 -4.68
N GLN A 279 -11.32 13.36 -3.62
CA GLN A 279 -11.20 14.70 -3.06
C GLN A 279 -9.83 14.95 -2.43
N ASN A 280 -9.32 14.04 -1.61
CA ASN A 280 -8.01 14.18 -0.99
C ASN A 280 -6.88 14.08 -2.01
N ALA A 281 -6.97 13.14 -2.96
CA ALA A 281 -5.99 13.00 -4.03
C ALA A 281 -5.94 14.27 -4.90
N LYS A 282 -7.09 14.89 -5.19
CA LYS A 282 -7.16 16.16 -5.92
C LYS A 282 -6.42 17.27 -5.17
N VAL A 283 -6.69 17.44 -3.88
CA VAL A 283 -5.99 18.45 -3.05
C VAL A 283 -4.49 18.19 -3.03
N PHE A 284 -4.06 16.95 -2.91
CA PHE A 284 -2.64 16.61 -2.91
C PHE A 284 -1.99 16.89 -4.28
N ARG A 285 -2.66 16.59 -5.39
CA ARG A 285 -2.18 16.92 -6.76
C ARG A 285 -2.06 18.41 -6.97
N GLU A 286 -3.02 19.20 -6.52
CA GLU A 286 -2.98 20.67 -6.61
C GLU A 286 -1.78 21.28 -5.87
N ILE A 287 -1.33 20.65 -4.77
CA ILE A 287 -0.20 21.12 -3.97
C ILE A 287 1.13 20.56 -4.49
N LEU A 288 1.16 19.27 -4.79
CA LEU A 288 2.40 18.52 -5.00
C LEU A 288 2.72 18.28 -6.49
N GLY A 289 1.73 18.37 -7.39
CA GLY A 289 1.83 18.01 -8.80
C GLY A 289 1.25 16.63 -9.10
N ASP A 290 0.61 16.49 -10.26
CA ASP A 290 -0.08 15.26 -10.69
C ASP A 290 0.86 14.05 -10.77
N GLU A 291 2.10 14.27 -11.22
CA GLU A 291 3.12 13.24 -11.39
C GLU A 291 3.57 12.59 -10.08
N ASN A 292 3.29 13.23 -8.94
CA ASN A 292 3.76 12.80 -7.61
C ASN A 292 2.71 12.02 -6.81
N VAL A 293 1.44 12.05 -7.21
CA VAL A 293 0.33 11.48 -6.45
C VAL A 293 -0.32 10.34 -7.22
N LEU A 294 -0.16 9.13 -6.72
CA LEU A 294 -0.87 7.95 -7.22
C LEU A 294 -2.15 7.76 -6.42
N GLU A 295 -3.27 7.67 -7.11
CA GLU A 295 -4.54 7.22 -6.55
C GLU A 295 -4.76 5.75 -6.95
N ASN A 296 -4.96 4.85 -5.97
CA ASN A 296 -5.12 3.42 -6.25
C ASN A 296 -6.21 2.78 -5.39
N HIS A 297 -7.36 2.51 -6.01
CA HIS A 297 -8.50 1.79 -5.42
C HIS A 297 -9.30 1.03 -6.48
N CYS A 298 -10.25 0.18 -6.07
CA CYS A 298 -10.97 -0.75 -6.95
C CYS A 298 -11.82 -0.07 -8.05
N ASN A 299 -12.20 1.21 -7.90
CA ASN A 299 -13.06 1.92 -8.86
C ASN A 299 -12.26 2.70 -9.91
N ILE A 300 -10.95 2.77 -9.81
CA ILE A 300 -10.12 3.36 -10.87
C ILE A 300 -9.86 2.28 -11.91
N ALA A 301 -10.65 2.29 -12.98
CA ALA A 301 -10.22 1.75 -14.25
C ALA A 301 -9.38 2.83 -14.93
N TYR A 302 -8.08 2.64 -15.01
CA TYR A 302 -7.26 3.37 -15.98
C TYR A 302 -7.59 2.81 -17.37
N GLU A 303 -8.88 3.01 -17.81
CA GLU A 303 -9.30 2.61 -19.14
C GLU A 303 -8.60 3.50 -20.15
N VAL A 304 -7.87 2.85 -21.02
CA VAL A 304 -7.11 3.47 -22.10
C VAL A 304 -8.08 3.89 -23.17
N ASP A 305 -8.55 5.13 -23.13
CA ASP A 305 -9.00 5.80 -24.36
C ASP A 305 -7.76 5.96 -25.25
N SER A 306 -7.81 5.43 -26.46
CA SER A 306 -6.66 5.31 -27.37
C SER A 306 -5.91 6.62 -27.64
N GLN A 307 -6.52 7.77 -27.33
CA GLN A 307 -5.91 9.09 -27.48
C GLN A 307 -5.08 9.56 -26.27
N ARG A 308 -5.25 8.94 -25.08
CA ARG A 308 -4.51 9.27 -23.85
C ARG A 308 -3.65 8.13 -23.33
N ALA A 309 -3.47 7.06 -24.12
CA ALA A 309 -2.76 5.85 -23.70
C ALA A 309 -1.33 6.11 -23.21
N GLU A 310 -0.59 7.01 -23.90
CA GLU A 310 0.80 7.33 -23.54
C GLU A 310 0.90 8.14 -22.23
N GLU A 311 -0.09 8.98 -21.92
CA GLU A 311 -0.13 9.79 -20.69
C GLU A 311 -0.54 8.95 -19.47
N LEU A 312 -1.43 7.97 -19.65
CA LEU A 312 -1.97 7.13 -18.57
C LEU A 312 -1.07 5.92 -18.23
N GLN A 313 -0.24 5.48 -19.18
CA GLN A 313 0.63 4.31 -19.01
C GLN A 313 1.56 4.42 -17.77
N PRO A 314 2.23 5.56 -17.47
CA PRO A 314 3.06 5.66 -16.28
C PRO A 314 2.28 5.49 -14.96
N MET A 315 1.03 5.94 -14.89
CA MET A 315 0.18 5.79 -13.70
C MET A 315 -0.33 4.35 -13.54
N GLN A 316 -0.68 3.67 -14.64
CA GLN A 316 -1.02 2.25 -14.62
C GLN A 316 0.13 1.41 -14.09
N LEU A 317 1.34 1.63 -14.61
CA LEU A 317 2.55 0.95 -14.17
C LEU A 317 2.89 1.27 -12.71
N ALA A 318 2.68 2.51 -12.25
CA ALA A 318 2.88 2.89 -10.87
C ALA A 318 1.85 2.23 -9.94
N ALA A 319 0.61 1.99 -10.39
CA ALA A 319 -0.41 1.30 -9.60
C ALA A 319 -0.08 -0.18 -9.32
N GLU A 320 0.77 -0.79 -10.15
CA GLU A 320 1.20 -2.18 -9.96
C GLU A 320 2.11 -2.35 -8.75
N ASN A 321 3.04 -1.41 -8.54
CA ASN A 321 4.07 -1.51 -7.51
C ASN A 321 4.13 -0.32 -6.53
N TRP A 322 3.27 0.69 -6.67
CA TRP A 322 3.23 1.90 -5.84
C TRP A 322 4.55 2.72 -5.87
N ASP A 323 5.18 2.77 -7.03
CA ASP A 323 6.41 3.54 -7.21
C ASP A 323 6.11 5.05 -7.43
N LYS A 324 5.51 5.68 -6.41
CA LYS A 324 5.25 7.13 -6.33
C LYS A 324 5.52 7.64 -4.93
N PRO A 325 5.94 8.91 -4.78
CA PRO A 325 6.26 9.47 -3.47
C PRO A 325 5.02 9.68 -2.59
N VAL A 326 3.84 9.85 -3.18
CA VAL A 326 2.56 9.91 -2.44
C VAL A 326 1.57 8.93 -3.05
N VAL A 327 1.09 8.00 -2.24
CA VAL A 327 0.08 7.00 -2.64
C VAL A 327 -1.18 7.21 -1.80
N VAL A 328 -2.33 7.38 -2.46
CA VAL A 328 -3.63 7.48 -1.79
C VAL A 328 -4.44 6.22 -2.12
N THR A 329 -4.86 5.48 -1.08
CA THR A 329 -5.49 4.18 -1.24
C THR A 329 -6.57 3.91 -0.20
N THR A 330 -7.29 2.78 -0.32
CA THR A 330 -8.28 2.34 0.68
C THR A 330 -7.69 1.41 1.73
N ASN A 331 -8.35 1.33 2.92
CA ASN A 331 -8.04 0.30 3.93
C ASN A 331 -8.07 -1.11 3.31
N VAL A 332 -9.08 -1.40 2.49
CA VAL A 332 -9.24 -2.70 1.84
C VAL A 332 -8.06 -3.01 0.93
N GLN A 333 -7.72 -2.09 0.01
CA GLN A 333 -6.62 -2.28 -0.93
C GLN A 333 -5.26 -2.41 -0.22
N PHE A 334 -5.05 -1.64 0.85
CA PHE A 334 -3.83 -1.69 1.64
C PHE A 334 -3.65 -3.05 2.32
N PHE A 335 -4.62 -3.48 3.12
CA PHE A 335 -4.51 -4.73 3.87
C PHE A 335 -4.65 -5.97 2.99
N GLU A 336 -5.54 -5.97 1.97
CA GLU A 336 -5.60 -7.09 1.02
C GLU A 336 -4.28 -7.31 0.30
N SER A 337 -3.54 -6.25 -0.03
CA SER A 337 -2.21 -6.40 -0.63
C SER A 337 -1.23 -7.08 0.31
N LEU A 338 -1.19 -6.66 1.59
CA LEU A 338 -0.28 -7.22 2.62
C LEU A 338 -0.55 -8.69 2.94
N PHE A 339 -1.81 -9.14 2.84
CA PHE A 339 -2.20 -10.53 3.07
C PHE A 339 -2.33 -11.37 1.79
N ALA A 340 -2.05 -10.79 0.62
CA ALA A 340 -2.13 -11.48 -0.65
C ALA A 340 -1.02 -12.53 -0.84
N ASN A 341 -1.26 -13.44 -1.78
CA ASN A 341 -0.27 -14.43 -2.24
C ASN A 341 0.03 -14.34 -3.75
N LYS A 342 -0.81 -13.62 -4.53
CA LYS A 342 -0.66 -13.52 -5.99
C LYS A 342 0.40 -12.47 -6.36
N PRO A 343 1.24 -12.74 -7.38
CA PRO A 343 2.30 -11.83 -7.83
C PRO A 343 1.79 -10.40 -8.07
N SER A 344 0.72 -10.24 -8.83
CA SER A 344 0.14 -8.93 -9.18
C SER A 344 -0.31 -8.08 -8.00
N LYS A 345 -0.72 -8.71 -6.89
CA LYS A 345 -1.09 -7.99 -5.66
C LYS A 345 0.11 -7.73 -4.75
N CYS A 346 1.14 -8.59 -4.80
CA CYS A 346 2.30 -8.52 -3.91
C CYS A 346 3.40 -7.56 -4.41
N ARG A 347 3.48 -7.22 -5.69
CA ARG A 347 4.54 -6.37 -6.27
C ARG A 347 4.78 -5.05 -5.54
N LYS A 348 3.78 -4.52 -4.86
CA LYS A 348 3.81 -3.21 -4.17
C LYS A 348 4.31 -3.25 -2.72
N LEU A 349 4.42 -4.43 -2.09
CA LEU A 349 4.64 -4.52 -0.64
C LEU A 349 5.99 -3.96 -0.20
N HIS A 350 7.06 -4.21 -0.96
CA HIS A 350 8.39 -3.68 -0.66
C HIS A 350 8.42 -2.14 -0.66
N ASN A 351 7.50 -1.49 -1.36
CA ASN A 351 7.32 -0.05 -1.37
C ASN A 351 6.50 0.50 -0.18
N ILE A 352 5.97 -0.38 0.68
CA ILE A 352 5.40 -0.01 1.99
C ILE A 352 6.51 0.16 3.04
N ALA A 353 7.61 -0.56 2.91
CA ALA A 353 8.77 -0.36 3.76
C ALA A 353 9.36 1.05 3.58
N ASN A 354 9.99 1.57 4.64
CA ASN A 354 10.61 2.89 4.68
C ASN A 354 9.65 4.03 4.28
N SER A 355 8.39 3.97 4.75
CA SER A 355 7.35 4.95 4.43
C SER A 355 6.62 5.48 5.67
N VAL A 356 6.00 6.66 5.55
CA VAL A 356 5.04 7.19 6.51
C VAL A 356 3.65 6.77 6.07
N ILE A 357 2.93 6.03 6.91
CA ILE A 357 1.59 5.54 6.63
C ILE A 357 0.59 6.31 7.47
N ILE A 358 -0.35 6.99 6.82
CA ILE A 358 -1.43 7.74 7.48
C ILE A 358 -2.71 6.94 7.32
N PHE A 359 -3.33 6.51 8.43
CA PHE A 359 -4.68 5.98 8.43
C PHE A 359 -5.65 7.10 8.78
N ASP A 360 -6.36 7.61 7.77
CA ASP A 360 -7.42 8.59 8.00
C ASP A 360 -8.69 7.88 8.48
N GLU A 361 -9.41 8.51 9.41
CA GLU A 361 -10.54 7.92 10.10
C GLU A 361 -10.19 6.51 10.67
N ALA A 362 -9.13 6.43 11.47
CA ALA A 362 -8.59 5.17 12.00
C ALA A 362 -9.62 4.32 12.77
N GLN A 363 -10.70 4.91 13.29
CA GLN A 363 -11.82 4.17 13.89
C GLN A 363 -12.60 3.30 12.90
N MET A 364 -12.39 3.51 11.59
CA MET A 364 -13.03 2.74 10.52
C MET A 364 -12.20 1.54 10.07
N LEU A 365 -11.15 1.18 10.79
CA LEU A 365 -10.46 -0.10 10.58
C LEU A 365 -11.48 -1.26 10.75
N PRO A 366 -11.41 -2.30 9.89
CA PRO A 366 -12.44 -3.33 9.85
C PRO A 366 -12.48 -4.12 11.17
N ASN A 367 -13.59 -4.06 11.89
CA ASN A 367 -13.75 -4.69 13.21
C ASN A 367 -13.51 -6.21 13.18
N ASP A 368 -14.00 -6.90 12.15
CA ASP A 368 -13.85 -8.36 12.01
C ASP A 368 -12.39 -8.79 11.80
N TYR A 369 -11.56 -7.88 11.27
CA TYR A 369 -10.15 -8.11 10.98
C TYR A 369 -9.22 -7.17 11.75
N LEU A 370 -9.71 -6.54 12.82
CA LEU A 370 -8.95 -5.53 13.56
C LEU A 370 -7.63 -6.09 14.12
N LYS A 371 -7.66 -7.29 14.72
CA LYS A 371 -6.46 -7.93 15.27
C LYS A 371 -5.37 -8.17 14.24
N PRO A 372 -5.62 -8.83 13.09
CA PRO A 372 -4.59 -8.99 12.07
C PRO A 372 -4.14 -7.65 11.46
N CYS A 373 -5.01 -6.65 11.33
CA CYS A 373 -4.62 -5.32 10.86
C CYS A 373 -3.66 -4.63 11.83
N ILE A 374 -3.94 -4.66 13.12
CA ILE A 374 -3.06 -4.09 14.15
C ILE A 374 -1.73 -4.86 14.22
N ALA A 375 -1.76 -6.20 14.19
CA ALA A 375 -0.53 -7.00 14.15
C ALA A 375 0.35 -6.66 12.94
N MET A 376 -0.26 -6.40 11.78
CA MET A 376 0.47 -5.96 10.59
C MET A 376 1.06 -4.56 10.78
N ILE A 377 0.34 -3.63 11.39
CA ILE A 377 0.87 -2.28 11.70
C ILE A 377 2.06 -2.40 12.64
N GLU A 378 1.99 -3.21 13.70
CA GLU A 378 3.11 -3.46 14.61
C GLU A 378 4.31 -4.05 13.88
N GLU A 379 4.09 -5.02 13.02
CA GLU A 379 5.16 -5.65 12.24
C GLU A 379 5.86 -4.64 11.33
N LEU A 380 5.10 -3.77 10.65
CA LEU A 380 5.64 -2.71 9.80
C LEU A 380 6.47 -1.70 10.62
N LEU A 381 6.00 -1.29 11.80
CA LEU A 381 6.72 -0.41 12.71
C LEU A 381 8.03 -1.04 13.20
N ASN A 382 8.00 -2.31 13.58
CA ASN A 382 9.12 -2.98 14.24
C ASN A 382 10.23 -3.40 13.26
N ASN A 383 9.88 -3.88 12.06
CA ASN A 383 10.81 -4.57 11.17
C ASN A 383 10.99 -3.91 9.79
N TYR A 384 10.14 -2.94 9.40
CA TYR A 384 10.16 -2.39 8.02
C TYR A 384 10.42 -0.89 7.95
N LYS A 385 10.96 -0.30 9.03
CA LYS A 385 11.36 1.14 9.09
C LYS A 385 10.21 2.09 8.74
N THR A 386 8.96 1.74 9.04
CA THR A 386 7.81 2.61 8.81
C THR A 386 7.51 3.49 10.02
N SER A 387 6.80 4.58 9.79
CA SER A 387 6.10 5.33 10.83
C SER A 387 4.60 5.33 10.50
N VAL A 388 3.76 5.30 11.52
CA VAL A 388 2.31 5.24 11.34
C VAL A 388 1.64 6.39 12.05
N VAL A 389 0.71 7.06 11.38
CA VAL A 389 -0.12 8.13 11.93
C VAL A 389 -1.58 7.68 11.92
N LEU A 390 -2.20 7.60 13.10
CA LEU A 390 -3.62 7.32 13.25
C LEU A 390 -4.39 8.62 13.37
N CYS A 391 -5.04 9.04 12.28
CA CYS A 391 -5.83 10.27 12.22
C CYS A 391 -7.29 9.97 12.56
N THR A 392 -7.88 10.75 13.48
CA THR A 392 -9.27 10.57 13.90
C THR A 392 -9.82 11.83 14.55
N ALA A 393 -11.14 12.02 14.47
CA ALA A 393 -11.86 13.00 15.28
C ALA A 393 -12.28 12.44 16.65
N THR A 394 -12.32 11.11 16.79
CA THR A 394 -12.67 10.40 18.03
C THR A 394 -11.63 9.32 18.28
N GLN A 395 -11.09 9.21 19.50
CA GLN A 395 -10.08 8.19 19.79
C GLN A 395 -10.68 6.80 19.89
N PRO A 396 -10.41 5.88 18.94
CA PRO A 396 -10.75 4.49 19.12
C PRO A 396 -9.84 3.89 20.20
N ALA A 397 -10.39 2.96 21.02
CA ALA A 397 -9.63 2.24 22.03
C ALA A 397 -8.69 1.20 21.41
N LEU A 398 -7.83 1.60 20.46
CA LEU A 398 -6.93 0.69 19.74
C LEU A 398 -5.75 0.24 20.60
N LYS A 399 -5.42 0.97 21.67
CA LYS A 399 -4.25 0.68 22.52
C LYS A 399 -4.25 -0.76 23.07
N SER A 400 -5.41 -1.30 23.40
CA SER A 400 -5.55 -2.67 23.94
C SER A 400 -5.31 -3.77 22.91
N PHE A 401 -5.25 -3.45 21.63
CA PHE A 401 -5.00 -4.43 20.56
C PHE A 401 -3.53 -4.51 20.15
N PHE A 402 -2.72 -3.50 20.50
CA PHE A 402 -1.27 -3.57 20.32
C PHE A 402 -0.69 -4.53 21.36
N GLN A 403 0.18 -5.42 20.92
CA GLN A 403 0.81 -6.44 21.79
C GLN A 403 2.13 -5.95 22.38
N SER A 404 2.80 -5.00 21.69
CA SER A 404 3.98 -4.32 22.19
C SER A 404 3.61 -3.06 22.99
N GLU A 405 4.48 -2.63 23.90
CA GLU A 405 4.34 -1.35 24.61
C GLU A 405 4.62 -0.16 23.69
N VAL A 406 3.98 -0.11 22.53
CA VAL A 406 4.13 1.02 21.60
C VAL A 406 3.41 2.23 22.18
N LEU A 407 4.18 3.25 22.55
CA LEU A 407 3.63 4.55 22.95
C LEU A 407 3.37 5.38 21.70
N ALA A 408 2.12 5.79 21.51
CA ALA A 408 1.75 6.69 20.44
C ALA A 408 1.92 8.14 20.88
N THR A 409 2.67 8.94 20.10
CA THR A 409 2.83 10.39 20.32
C THR A 409 1.63 11.12 19.75
N GLU A 410 1.01 12.04 20.53
CA GLU A 410 -0.10 12.87 20.07
C GLU A 410 0.42 14.11 19.35
N LEU A 411 -0.09 14.34 18.13
CA LEU A 411 0.31 15.46 17.26
C LEU A 411 -0.62 16.67 17.37
N CYS A 412 -1.77 16.55 18.04
CA CYS A 412 -2.69 17.67 18.23
C CYS A 412 -2.27 18.47 19.47
N PRO A 413 -1.86 19.74 19.34
CA PRO A 413 -1.52 20.55 20.49
C PRO A 413 -2.78 20.91 21.26
N ARG A 414 -2.70 20.93 22.61
CA ARG A 414 -3.80 21.37 23.49
C ARG A 414 -5.16 20.79 23.11
N MET A 415 -5.20 19.47 22.93
CA MET A 415 -6.32 18.70 22.35
C MET A 415 -7.68 19.12 22.95
N ASP A 416 -7.81 19.22 24.28
CA ASP A 416 -9.07 19.58 24.96
C ASP A 416 -9.55 20.97 24.58
N GLU A 417 -8.65 21.96 24.45
CA GLU A 417 -8.99 23.30 24.00
C GLU A 417 -9.45 23.30 22.53
N GLN A 418 -8.81 22.51 21.68
CA GLN A 418 -9.23 22.38 20.29
C GLN A 418 -10.65 21.79 20.20
N PHE A 419 -10.93 20.72 20.94
CA PHE A 419 -12.28 20.14 20.97
C PHE A 419 -13.32 21.11 21.54
N HIS A 420 -12.99 21.90 22.55
CA HIS A 420 -13.88 22.90 23.07
C HIS A 420 -14.18 24.01 22.05
N PHE A 421 -13.14 24.53 21.39
CA PHE A 421 -13.29 25.60 20.37
C PHE A 421 -14.10 25.14 19.15
N PHE A 422 -13.86 23.93 18.65
CA PHE A 422 -14.55 23.39 17.47
C PHE A 422 -15.92 22.78 17.80
N LYS A 423 -16.37 22.78 19.05
CA LYS A 423 -17.69 22.24 19.44
C LYS A 423 -18.80 23.08 18.84
N ARG A 424 -19.54 22.49 17.87
CA ARG A 424 -20.62 23.16 17.13
C ARG A 424 -21.96 22.45 17.28
N THR A 425 -22.00 21.32 17.97
CA THR A 425 -23.17 20.47 18.08
C THR A 425 -23.49 20.17 19.54
N LEU A 426 -24.78 20.07 19.83
CA LEU A 426 -25.29 19.52 21.07
C LEU A 426 -25.77 18.10 20.78
N PHE A 427 -25.46 17.16 21.65
CA PHE A 427 -25.93 15.79 21.55
C PHE A 427 -27.09 15.57 22.54
N GLU A 428 -28.20 15.10 22.02
CA GLU A 428 -29.35 14.68 22.80
C GLU A 428 -29.63 13.20 22.54
N ASN A 429 -29.66 12.41 23.60
CA ASN A 429 -30.08 11.03 23.51
C ASN A 429 -31.58 10.94 23.78
N ILE A 430 -32.34 10.74 22.70
CA ILE A 430 -33.83 10.60 22.79
C ILE A 430 -34.29 9.18 23.04
N GLY A 431 -33.38 8.23 23.26
CA GLY A 431 -33.70 6.82 23.49
C GLY A 431 -34.36 6.14 22.28
N THR A 432 -35.24 5.16 22.58
CA THR A 432 -36.02 4.48 21.55
C THR A 432 -37.31 5.25 21.28
N VAL A 433 -37.50 5.67 20.03
CA VAL A 433 -38.70 6.39 19.59
C VAL A 433 -39.49 5.57 18.55
N THR A 434 -40.78 5.82 18.43
CA THR A 434 -41.61 5.25 17.35
C THR A 434 -41.29 5.90 16.02
N GLU A 435 -41.67 5.26 14.93
CA GLU A 435 -41.50 5.82 13.57
C GLU A 435 -42.25 7.15 13.42
N ASP A 436 -43.50 7.26 13.93
CA ASP A 436 -44.29 8.49 13.91
C ASP A 436 -43.57 9.64 14.65
N CYS A 437 -42.96 9.35 15.81
CA CYS A 437 -42.21 10.36 16.55
C CYS A 437 -40.95 10.84 15.77
N LEU A 438 -40.27 9.91 15.08
CA LEU A 438 -39.15 10.28 14.20
C LEU A 438 -39.60 11.13 13.03
N MET A 439 -40.72 10.77 12.38
CA MET A 439 -41.29 11.50 11.24
C MET A 439 -41.68 12.91 11.64
N ASN A 440 -42.39 13.08 12.77
CA ASN A 440 -42.76 14.39 13.32
C ASN A 440 -41.51 15.27 13.59
N LYS A 441 -40.47 14.69 14.24
CA LYS A 441 -39.22 15.44 14.49
C LYS A 441 -38.55 15.89 13.18
N LEU A 442 -38.58 15.07 12.13
CA LEU A 442 -37.94 15.42 10.85
C LEU A 442 -38.74 16.51 10.10
N THR A 443 -40.06 16.58 10.27
CA THR A 443 -40.92 17.59 9.64
C THR A 443 -40.97 18.91 10.42
N GLU A 444 -40.72 18.89 11.73
CA GLU A 444 -40.68 20.09 12.57
C GLU A 444 -39.43 20.93 12.34
N GLU A 445 -38.32 20.31 11.87
CA GLU A 445 -37.06 20.99 11.67
C GLU A 445 -36.96 21.64 10.29
N TYR A 446 -36.44 22.86 10.21
CA TYR A 446 -36.23 23.57 8.95
C TYR A 446 -35.24 22.86 8.02
N GLN A 447 -34.22 22.24 8.58
CA GLN A 447 -33.25 21.38 7.90
C GLN A 447 -32.93 20.19 8.79
N ALA A 448 -33.09 18.98 8.26
CA ALA A 448 -32.81 17.75 8.97
C ALA A 448 -32.00 16.76 8.10
N LEU A 449 -31.06 16.06 8.71
CA LEU A 449 -30.34 14.93 8.12
C LEU A 449 -30.63 13.67 8.93
N CYS A 450 -31.34 12.72 8.35
CA CYS A 450 -31.63 11.45 8.96
C CYS A 450 -30.64 10.36 8.46
N ILE A 451 -29.78 9.86 9.35
CA ILE A 451 -28.84 8.79 9.04
C ILE A 451 -29.33 7.47 9.64
N VAL A 452 -29.46 6.45 8.79
CA VAL A 452 -29.95 5.13 9.20
C VAL A 452 -29.03 4.00 8.71
N ASN A 453 -29.10 2.84 9.36
CA ASN A 453 -28.18 1.74 9.14
C ASN A 453 -28.44 0.91 7.86
N THR A 454 -29.62 1.05 7.25
CA THR A 454 -29.98 0.25 6.07
C THR A 454 -30.56 1.09 4.95
N LYS A 455 -30.23 0.71 3.70
CA LYS A 455 -30.76 1.34 2.50
C LYS A 455 -32.28 1.29 2.44
N LYS A 456 -32.87 0.16 2.85
CA LYS A 456 -34.32 -0.05 2.86
C LYS A 456 -35.03 0.93 3.80
N ARG A 457 -34.44 1.16 5.00
CA ARG A 457 -35.00 2.12 5.97
C ARG A 457 -34.90 3.56 5.47
N ALA A 458 -33.76 3.93 4.90
CA ALA A 458 -33.59 5.24 4.27
C ALA A 458 -34.61 5.48 3.15
N GLN A 459 -34.85 4.47 2.31
CA GLN A 459 -35.81 4.53 1.24
C GLN A 459 -37.28 4.62 1.74
N ASN A 460 -37.62 3.92 2.82
CA ASN A 460 -38.96 3.97 3.42
C ASN A 460 -39.22 5.37 3.99
N ILE A 461 -38.33 5.91 4.81
CA ILE A 461 -38.45 7.27 5.37
C ILE A 461 -38.60 8.30 4.25
N TYR A 462 -37.77 8.20 3.19
CA TYR A 462 -37.87 9.07 2.03
C TYR A 462 -39.26 9.01 1.35
N LYS A 463 -39.83 7.80 1.19
CA LYS A 463 -41.16 7.62 0.57
C LYS A 463 -42.29 8.24 1.38
N GLU A 464 -42.19 8.21 2.71
CA GLU A 464 -43.18 8.79 3.62
C GLU A 464 -43.07 10.31 3.68
N LEU A 465 -41.83 10.86 3.61
CA LEU A 465 -41.57 12.31 3.63
C LEU A 465 -41.49 12.94 2.23
N LYS A 466 -41.91 12.24 1.18
CA LYS A 466 -41.73 12.68 -0.21
C LYS A 466 -42.48 13.98 -0.51
N GLU A 467 -41.79 15.11 -0.23
CA GLU A 467 -42.24 16.47 -0.53
C GLU A 467 -41.10 17.23 -1.24
N ASP A 468 -41.41 18.45 -1.75
CA ASP A 468 -40.39 19.31 -2.35
C ASP A 468 -39.32 19.69 -1.30
N GLY A 469 -38.06 19.41 -1.65
CA GLY A 469 -36.90 19.67 -0.75
C GLY A 469 -36.45 18.46 0.04
N VAL A 470 -37.13 17.30 -0.05
CA VAL A 470 -36.67 16.05 0.56
C VAL A 470 -35.83 15.25 -0.43
N TYR A 471 -34.66 14.82 0.01
CA TYR A 471 -33.69 14.09 -0.80
C TYR A 471 -33.32 12.76 -0.14
N HIS A 472 -33.09 11.73 -0.97
CA HIS A 472 -32.61 10.42 -0.55
C HIS A 472 -31.17 10.19 -1.01
N LEU A 473 -30.28 9.82 -0.09
CA LEU A 473 -28.92 9.46 -0.38
C LEU A 473 -28.65 8.02 0.03
N SER A 474 -28.22 7.19 -0.89
CA SER A 474 -27.77 5.82 -0.59
C SER A 474 -26.80 5.32 -1.66
N THR A 475 -26.06 4.26 -1.33
CA THR A 475 -25.13 3.60 -2.28
C THR A 475 -25.85 2.90 -3.44
N SER A 476 -27.19 2.93 -3.50
CA SER A 476 -27.99 2.45 -4.65
C SER A 476 -28.23 3.52 -5.71
N MET A 477 -27.71 4.74 -5.51
CA MET A 477 -27.83 5.84 -6.46
C MET A 477 -26.70 5.82 -7.47
N TYR A 478 -26.99 6.27 -8.69
CA TYR A 478 -25.94 6.50 -9.69
C TYR A 478 -25.03 7.64 -9.25
N PRO A 479 -23.71 7.57 -9.54
CA PRO A 479 -22.75 8.63 -9.18
C PRO A 479 -23.15 10.03 -9.67
N VAL A 480 -23.74 10.13 -10.87
CA VAL A 480 -24.24 11.38 -11.45
C VAL A 480 -25.34 12.00 -10.60
N SER A 481 -26.30 11.20 -10.10
CA SER A 481 -27.38 11.68 -9.23
C SER A 481 -26.86 12.20 -7.89
N TYR A 482 -25.84 11.56 -7.35
CA TYR A 482 -25.14 12.02 -6.13
C TYR A 482 -24.45 13.37 -6.35
N THR A 483 -23.77 13.55 -7.47
CA THR A 483 -23.09 14.81 -7.83
C THR A 483 -24.11 15.96 -8.01
N HIS A 484 -25.24 15.70 -8.63
CA HIS A 484 -26.30 16.70 -8.78
C HIS A 484 -26.91 17.15 -7.45
N LEU A 485 -27.18 16.22 -6.53
CA LEU A 485 -27.68 16.56 -5.20
C LEU A 485 -26.64 17.40 -4.41
N ARG A 486 -25.37 17.05 -4.48
CA ARG A 486 -24.29 17.81 -3.85
C ARG A 486 -24.12 19.21 -4.44
N ALA A 487 -24.30 19.37 -5.74
CA ALA A 487 -24.28 20.68 -6.41
C ALA A 487 -25.44 21.58 -5.94
N HIS A 488 -26.60 21.02 -5.63
CA HIS A 488 -27.73 21.78 -5.05
C HIS A 488 -27.47 22.25 -3.61
N GLU A 489 -26.70 21.49 -2.82
CA GLU A 489 -26.26 21.95 -1.47
C GLU A 489 -25.30 23.14 -1.56
N THR A 490 -24.37 23.14 -2.52
CA THR A 490 -23.36 24.21 -2.67
C THR A 490 -23.92 25.51 -3.27
N LEU A 491 -25.05 25.47 -3.96
CA LEU A 491 -25.69 26.67 -4.52
C LEU A 491 -26.61 27.41 -3.50
N ARG A 492 -26.78 26.87 -2.28
CA ARG A 492 -27.58 27.49 -1.20
C ARG A 492 -26.72 28.14 -0.09
N HIS A 493 -25.40 28.20 -0.28
CA HIS A 493 -24.47 28.91 0.62
C HIS A 493 -23.83 30.10 -0.15
#